data_d27cd3f3745d469be2a790e9ce186f3f
#
_entry.id   d27cd3f3745d469be2a790e9ce186f3f
#
_cell.length_a   1.000
_cell.length_b   1.000
_cell.length_c   1.000
_cell.angle_alpha   90.00
_cell.angle_beta   90.00
_cell.angle_gamma   90.00
#
_symmetry.space_group_name_H-M   'P 1'
#
loop_
_entity.id
_entity.type
_entity.pdbx_description
1 polymer ?
#
loop_
_entity_poly.entity_id
_entity_poly.type
_entity_poly.pdbx_seq_one_letter_code
_entity_poly.pdbx_strand_id
1 'polypeptide(L)'
;MSALIKKRQSLLPGDTGKFAGILSGIILFLAVLPILTMIVMSFSGASNLDFPPSSYSLQWYKAAWHTFVSPDASDVLSLGQAMGTSLLVACLTMIFATLIAVPAAYALTRCEFRGKGVALQLMSLPLVFPMVVLGLALLLVFDSLPFHMTTSRLVIAHVILALPFVVKNCTAAMLSIGSEVE
;
A
#
# COMPACT_ATOMS: atom_id res chain seq x y z
N MET A 1 -20.64 -0.24 26.32
CA MET A 1 -20.06 0.49 25.17
C MET A 1 -21.13 1.09 24.25
N SER A 2 -22.22 0.38 23.88
CA SER A 2 -23.33 0.89 23.04
C SER A 2 -24.08 2.09 23.62
N ALA A 3 -24.30 2.14 24.95
CA ALA A 3 -25.00 3.23 25.62
C ALA A 3 -24.22 4.56 25.64
N LEU A 4 -22.88 4.51 25.68
CA LEU A 4 -22.02 5.70 25.63
C LEU A 4 -21.95 6.28 24.21
N ILE A 5 -22.00 5.43 23.19
CA ILE A 5 -22.05 5.86 21.77
C ILE A 5 -23.38 6.56 21.48
N LYS A 6 -24.50 5.97 21.99
CA LYS A 6 -25.83 6.57 21.83
C LYS A 6 -25.99 7.91 22.56
N LYS A 7 -25.34 8.06 23.73
CA LYS A 7 -25.33 9.31 24.49
C LYS A 7 -24.51 10.42 23.84
N ARG A 8 -23.45 10.06 23.08
CA ARG A 8 -22.63 11.03 22.34
C ARG A 8 -23.36 11.59 21.11
N GLN A 9 -24.20 10.76 20.46
CA GLN A 9 -25.01 11.21 19.32
C GLN A 9 -26.13 12.19 19.70
N SER A 10 -26.61 12.16 20.95
CA SER A 10 -27.65 13.05 21.43
C SER A 10 -27.14 14.45 21.89
N LEU A 11 -25.82 14.65 21.91
CA LEU A 11 -25.21 15.92 22.34
C LEU A 11 -24.86 16.85 21.17
N LEU A 12 -25.01 16.39 19.92
CA LEU A 12 -24.81 17.25 18.76
C LEU A 12 -26.18 17.86 18.37
N PRO A 13 -26.29 19.17 18.23
CA PRO A 13 -27.49 19.81 17.67
C PRO A 13 -27.77 19.16 16.29
N GLY A 14 -29.07 18.91 16.02
CA GLY A 14 -29.45 18.16 14.78
C GLY A 14 -28.93 18.75 13.45
N ASP A 15 -28.60 20.05 13.45
CA ASP A 15 -28.02 20.73 12.29
C ASP A 15 -26.52 20.46 12.08
N THR A 16 -25.78 20.26 13.17
CA THR A 16 -24.33 19.88 13.02
C THR A 16 -24.14 18.50 12.43
N GLY A 17 -25.04 17.57 12.70
CA GLY A 17 -25.01 16.22 12.09
C GLY A 17 -25.27 16.26 10.58
N LYS A 18 -26.22 17.06 10.14
CA LYS A 18 -26.52 17.27 8.71
C LYS A 18 -25.36 17.96 7.98
N PHE A 19 -24.82 19.01 8.57
CA PHE A 19 -23.67 19.74 8.03
C PHE A 19 -22.44 18.82 7.92
N ALA A 20 -22.11 18.05 8.96
CA ALA A 20 -21.02 17.08 8.92
C ALA A 20 -21.25 16.00 7.86
N GLY A 21 -22.49 15.53 7.69
CA GLY A 21 -22.86 14.56 6.64
C GLY A 21 -22.66 15.12 5.24
N ILE A 22 -23.09 16.35 4.98
CA ILE A 22 -22.92 17.02 3.68
C ILE A 22 -21.42 17.22 3.39
N LEU A 23 -20.66 17.71 4.36
CA LEU A 23 -19.23 17.94 4.22
C LEU A 23 -18.50 16.64 3.94
N SER A 24 -18.81 15.57 4.68
CA SER A 24 -18.26 14.22 4.43
C SER A 24 -18.60 13.69 3.04
N GLY A 25 -19.82 13.92 2.57
CA GLY A 25 -20.26 13.56 1.23
C GLY A 25 -19.47 14.29 0.14
N ILE A 26 -19.25 15.60 0.31
CA ILE A 26 -18.45 16.41 -0.62
C ILE A 26 -16.99 15.91 -0.66
N ILE A 27 -16.39 15.69 0.51
CA ILE A 27 -15.01 15.19 0.60
C ILE A 27 -14.89 13.81 -0.08
N LEU A 28 -15.83 12.91 0.19
CA LEU A 28 -15.85 11.58 -0.43
C LEU A 28 -16.01 11.68 -1.95
N PHE A 29 -16.93 12.53 -2.43
CA PHE A 29 -17.13 12.77 -3.85
C PHE A 29 -15.85 13.29 -4.52
N LEU A 30 -15.20 14.30 -3.93
CA LEU A 30 -13.93 14.84 -4.43
C LEU A 30 -12.80 13.80 -4.42
N ALA A 31 -12.77 12.91 -3.41
CA ALA A 31 -11.78 11.83 -3.34
C ALA A 31 -12.00 10.76 -4.41
N VAL A 32 -13.25 10.49 -4.79
CA VAL A 32 -13.60 9.49 -5.81
C VAL A 32 -13.53 10.07 -7.23
N LEU A 33 -13.68 11.37 -7.39
CA LEU A 33 -13.72 12.05 -8.69
C LEU A 33 -12.50 11.75 -9.60
N PRO A 34 -11.23 11.74 -9.12
CA PRO A 34 -10.10 11.35 -9.95
C PRO A 34 -10.21 9.91 -10.49
N ILE A 35 -10.76 9.00 -9.69
CA ILE A 35 -10.94 7.61 -10.11
C ILE A 35 -12.01 7.54 -11.21
N LEU A 36 -13.12 8.25 -11.04
CA LEU A 36 -14.17 8.30 -12.07
C LEU A 36 -13.67 8.92 -13.37
N THR A 37 -12.88 10.01 -13.29
CA THR A 37 -12.29 10.62 -14.50
C THR A 37 -11.32 9.65 -15.18
N MET A 38 -10.49 8.92 -14.46
CA MET A 38 -9.62 7.88 -15.02
C MET A 38 -10.42 6.78 -15.72
N ILE A 39 -11.51 6.30 -15.11
CA ILE A 39 -12.37 5.28 -15.72
C ILE A 39 -12.97 5.81 -17.04
N VAL A 40 -13.50 7.02 -17.06
CA VAL A 40 -14.06 7.62 -18.29
C VAL A 40 -12.98 7.79 -19.35
N MET A 41 -11.79 8.30 -18.96
CA MET A 41 -10.67 8.52 -19.87
C MET A 41 -10.07 7.22 -20.40
N SER A 42 -10.16 6.10 -19.68
CA SER A 42 -9.69 4.80 -20.18
C SER A 42 -10.43 4.32 -21.43
N PHE A 43 -11.63 4.82 -21.66
CA PHE A 43 -12.41 4.55 -22.87
C PHE A 43 -12.22 5.62 -23.95
N SER A 44 -11.33 6.59 -23.79
CA SER A 44 -11.08 7.61 -24.80
C SER A 44 -10.52 7.00 -26.07
N GLY A 45 -11.09 7.37 -27.21
CA GLY A 45 -10.57 7.02 -28.55
C GLY A 45 -9.51 7.97 -29.07
N ALA A 46 -9.29 9.10 -28.37
CA ALA A 46 -8.28 10.09 -28.72
C ALA A 46 -6.98 9.85 -27.98
N SER A 47 -5.85 10.27 -28.57
CA SER A 47 -4.54 10.30 -27.92
C SER A 47 -4.39 11.47 -26.96
N ASN A 48 -5.31 12.44 -27.00
CA ASN A 48 -5.30 13.61 -26.13
C ASN A 48 -6.06 13.32 -24.83
N LEU A 49 -5.64 13.97 -23.74
CA LEU A 49 -6.29 13.89 -22.45
C LEU A 49 -7.39 14.96 -22.28
N ASP A 50 -8.19 15.18 -23.33
CA ASP A 50 -9.29 16.13 -23.28
C ASP A 50 -10.49 15.56 -22.53
N PHE A 51 -11.04 16.31 -21.60
CA PHE A 51 -12.23 15.93 -20.85
C PHE A 51 -13.41 16.87 -21.14
N PRO A 52 -14.60 16.36 -21.54
CA PRO A 52 -14.93 14.97 -21.81
C PRO A 52 -14.26 14.43 -23.08
N PRO A 53 -14.07 13.09 -23.22
CA PRO A 53 -13.47 12.49 -24.40
C PRO A 53 -14.26 12.84 -25.68
N SER A 54 -13.56 13.21 -26.74
CA SER A 54 -14.16 13.54 -28.05
C SER A 54 -14.71 12.29 -28.78
N SER A 55 -14.20 11.11 -28.43
CA SER A 55 -14.65 9.81 -28.95
C SER A 55 -14.41 8.71 -27.92
N TYR A 56 -15.15 7.61 -28.05
CA TYR A 56 -15.01 6.44 -27.17
C TYR A 56 -14.55 5.22 -27.95
N SER A 57 -13.57 4.49 -27.41
CA SER A 57 -12.96 3.31 -28.03
C SER A 57 -12.38 2.37 -26.98
N LEU A 58 -12.27 1.08 -27.33
CA LEU A 58 -11.56 0.07 -26.54
C LEU A 58 -10.12 -0.17 -27.04
N GLN A 59 -9.59 0.73 -27.87
CA GLN A 59 -8.27 0.55 -28.50
C GLN A 59 -7.14 0.36 -27.47
N TRP A 60 -7.17 1.08 -26.37
CA TRP A 60 -6.17 0.96 -25.32
C TRP A 60 -6.22 -0.38 -24.58
N TYR A 61 -7.40 -0.92 -24.38
CA TYR A 61 -7.58 -2.27 -23.82
C TYR A 61 -7.09 -3.36 -24.78
N LYS A 62 -7.36 -3.20 -26.09
CA LYS A 62 -6.85 -4.11 -27.12
C LYS A 62 -5.32 -4.04 -27.21
N ALA A 63 -4.75 -2.85 -27.21
CA ALA A 63 -3.30 -2.65 -27.20
C ALA A 63 -2.65 -3.27 -25.94
N ALA A 64 -3.21 -3.02 -24.77
CA ALA A 64 -2.75 -3.62 -23.51
C ALA A 64 -2.81 -5.14 -23.54
N TRP A 65 -3.92 -5.72 -24.07
CA TRP A 65 -4.06 -7.17 -24.23
C TRP A 65 -3.01 -7.74 -25.20
N HIS A 66 -2.79 -7.05 -26.32
CA HIS A 66 -1.78 -7.46 -27.28
C HIS A 66 -0.37 -7.47 -26.66
N THR A 67 0.00 -6.41 -25.98
CA THR A 67 1.29 -6.33 -25.26
C THR A 67 1.42 -7.37 -24.15
N PHE A 68 0.29 -7.77 -23.55
CA PHE A 68 0.29 -8.83 -22.52
C PHE A 68 0.55 -10.23 -23.12
N VAL A 69 -0.10 -10.54 -24.25
CA VAL A 69 -0.08 -11.89 -24.84
C VAL A 69 1.08 -12.09 -25.81
N SER A 70 1.42 -11.07 -26.59
CA SER A 70 2.42 -11.14 -27.68
C SER A 70 3.43 -9.99 -27.47
N PRO A 71 4.47 -10.20 -26.67
CA PRO A 71 5.52 -9.20 -26.53
C PRO A 71 6.28 -9.11 -27.86
N ASP A 72 6.18 -7.95 -28.51
CA ASP A 72 7.03 -7.65 -29.66
C ASP A 72 8.49 -7.64 -29.22
N ALA A 73 9.38 -8.19 -30.06
CA ALA A 73 10.81 -8.33 -29.76
C ALA A 73 11.55 -6.99 -29.52
N SER A 74 10.87 -5.86 -29.73
CA SER A 74 11.37 -4.51 -29.49
C SER A 74 11.06 -3.97 -28.09
N ASP A 75 10.12 -4.57 -27.36
CA ASP A 75 9.76 -4.13 -26.02
C ASP A 75 10.69 -4.75 -24.97
N VAL A 76 11.43 -3.93 -24.29
CA VAL A 76 12.42 -4.30 -23.25
C VAL A 76 11.77 -5.12 -22.12
N LEU A 77 10.46 -5.00 -21.90
CA LEU A 77 9.67 -5.78 -20.94
C LEU A 77 8.23 -5.91 -21.44
N SER A 78 7.77 -7.14 -21.67
CA SER A 78 6.35 -7.36 -21.92
C SER A 78 5.54 -7.05 -20.67
N LEU A 79 4.29 -6.56 -20.83
CA LEU A 79 3.37 -6.29 -19.74
C LEU A 79 3.15 -7.55 -18.87
N GLY A 80 3.07 -8.72 -19.50
CA GLY A 80 2.94 -10.01 -18.81
C GLY A 80 4.15 -10.34 -17.92
N GLN A 81 5.37 -10.09 -18.40
CA GLN A 81 6.59 -10.29 -17.62
C GLN A 81 6.67 -9.31 -16.44
N ALA A 82 6.34 -8.04 -16.67
CA ALA A 82 6.30 -7.03 -15.62
C ALA A 82 5.28 -7.38 -14.53
N MET A 83 4.09 -7.82 -14.91
CA MET A 83 3.07 -8.29 -13.95
C MET A 83 3.51 -9.54 -13.20
N GLY A 84 4.10 -10.51 -13.89
CA GLY A 84 4.66 -11.71 -13.27
C GLY A 84 5.74 -11.39 -12.23
N THR A 85 6.67 -10.52 -12.56
CA THR A 85 7.71 -10.06 -11.65
C THR A 85 7.10 -9.32 -10.44
N SER A 86 6.14 -8.42 -10.68
CA SER A 86 5.46 -7.70 -9.60
C SER A 86 4.72 -8.64 -8.64
N LEU A 87 4.01 -9.62 -9.17
CA LEU A 87 3.30 -10.62 -8.37
C LEU A 87 4.27 -11.48 -7.55
N LEU A 88 5.37 -11.93 -8.16
CA LEU A 88 6.41 -12.69 -7.47
C LEU A 88 7.04 -11.88 -6.33
N VAL A 89 7.42 -10.63 -6.59
CA VAL A 89 7.97 -9.72 -5.57
C VAL A 89 6.96 -9.50 -4.45
N ALA A 90 5.69 -9.27 -4.78
CA ALA A 90 4.63 -9.06 -3.78
C ALA A 90 4.43 -10.31 -2.90
N CYS A 91 4.35 -11.51 -3.49
CA CYS A 91 4.19 -12.76 -2.74
C CYS A 91 5.40 -13.03 -1.83
N LEU A 92 6.62 -12.88 -2.35
CA LEU A 92 7.83 -13.09 -1.54
C LEU A 92 7.93 -12.05 -0.42
N THR A 93 7.61 -10.78 -0.70
CA THR A 93 7.58 -9.71 0.32
C THR A 93 6.59 -10.04 1.42
N MET A 94 5.38 -10.46 1.07
CA MET A 94 4.34 -10.84 2.03
C MET A 94 4.81 -11.98 2.94
N ILE A 95 5.41 -13.03 2.35
CA ILE A 95 5.91 -14.19 3.11
C ILE A 95 7.02 -13.75 4.07
N PHE A 96 8.07 -13.10 3.57
CA PHE A 96 9.21 -12.73 4.40
C PHE A 96 8.87 -11.66 5.44
N ALA A 97 8.08 -10.66 5.06
CA ALA A 97 7.63 -9.63 6.02
C ALA A 97 6.81 -10.26 7.16
N THR A 98 5.89 -11.18 6.86
CA THR A 98 5.07 -11.86 7.86
C THR A 98 5.92 -12.78 8.76
N LEU A 99 6.83 -13.55 8.18
CA LEU A 99 7.73 -14.43 8.94
C LEU A 99 8.60 -13.67 9.94
N ILE A 100 8.99 -12.44 9.62
CA ILE A 100 9.78 -11.59 10.52
C ILE A 100 8.85 -10.83 11.48
N ALA A 101 7.73 -10.29 10.98
CA ALA A 101 6.87 -9.40 11.75
C ALA A 101 6.09 -10.11 12.87
N VAL A 102 5.62 -11.35 12.64
CA VAL A 102 4.83 -12.07 13.64
C VAL A 102 5.64 -12.35 14.92
N PRO A 103 6.83 -12.97 14.86
CA PRO A 103 7.63 -13.18 16.06
C PRO A 103 8.12 -11.86 16.69
N ALA A 104 8.41 -10.84 15.86
CA ALA A 104 8.77 -9.52 16.38
C ALA A 104 7.61 -8.87 17.14
N ALA A 105 6.38 -8.93 16.60
CA ALA A 105 5.18 -8.43 17.27
C ALA A 105 4.89 -9.21 18.57
N TYR A 106 5.08 -10.52 18.58
CA TYR A 106 4.94 -11.35 19.79
C TYR A 106 5.94 -10.90 20.85
N ALA A 107 7.21 -10.78 20.51
CA ALA A 107 8.23 -10.32 21.45
C ALA A 107 7.93 -8.91 22.00
N LEU A 108 7.45 -8.00 21.13
CA LEU A 108 7.10 -6.64 21.52
C LEU A 108 5.84 -6.55 22.40
N THR A 109 4.92 -7.50 22.31
CA THR A 109 3.66 -7.49 23.10
C THR A 109 3.77 -8.29 24.38
N ARG A 110 4.41 -9.46 24.35
CA ARG A 110 4.39 -10.45 25.43
C ARG A 110 5.71 -10.56 26.21
N CYS A 111 6.82 -10.07 25.64
CA CYS A 111 8.12 -10.16 26.32
C CYS A 111 8.56 -8.80 26.86
N GLU A 112 9.18 -8.82 28.04
CA GLU A 112 9.89 -7.68 28.59
C GLU A 112 11.40 -7.90 28.40
N PHE A 113 12.05 -7.03 27.61
CA PHE A 113 13.49 -7.09 27.34
C PHE A 113 14.13 -5.71 27.28
N ARG A 114 15.44 -5.67 27.61
CA ARG A 114 16.22 -4.42 27.55
C ARG A 114 16.34 -3.97 26.08
N GLY A 115 15.99 -2.70 25.80
CA GLY A 115 16.05 -2.15 24.44
C GLY A 115 14.77 -2.24 23.64
N LYS A 116 13.64 -2.71 24.21
CA LYS A 116 12.32 -2.76 23.56
C LYS A 116 11.92 -1.43 22.93
N GLY A 117 12.14 -0.30 23.64
CA GLY A 117 11.87 1.03 23.11
C GLY A 117 12.72 1.39 21.89
N VAL A 118 14.00 1.01 21.90
CA VAL A 118 14.92 1.22 20.77
C VAL A 118 14.50 0.37 19.58
N ALA A 119 14.10 -0.89 19.78
CA ALA A 119 13.61 -1.76 18.73
C ALA A 119 12.37 -1.18 18.05
N LEU A 120 11.41 -0.65 18.82
CA LEU A 120 10.21 0.02 18.29
C LEU A 120 10.56 1.25 17.45
N GLN A 121 11.52 2.06 17.89
CA GLN A 121 11.99 3.23 17.16
C GLN A 121 12.68 2.83 15.84
N LEU A 122 13.60 1.88 15.89
CA LEU A 122 14.30 1.37 14.70
C LEU A 122 13.34 0.80 13.67
N MET A 123 12.34 0.02 14.08
CA MET A 123 11.31 -0.49 13.18
C MET A 123 10.47 0.61 12.54
N SER A 124 10.34 1.77 13.18
CA SER A 124 9.59 2.90 12.64
C SER A 124 10.41 3.84 11.76
N LEU A 125 11.74 3.73 11.74
CA LEU A 125 12.64 4.59 10.96
C LEU A 125 12.28 4.66 9.48
N PRO A 126 11.96 3.55 8.78
CA PRO A 126 11.61 3.63 7.37
C PRO A 126 10.39 4.50 7.06
N LEU A 127 9.50 4.71 8.05
CA LEU A 127 8.30 5.54 7.88
C LEU A 127 8.58 7.04 8.01
N VAL A 128 9.70 7.41 8.59
CA VAL A 128 10.08 8.83 8.80
C VAL A 128 10.69 9.43 7.54
N PHE A 129 11.34 8.60 6.73
CA PHE A 129 11.97 9.05 5.50
C PHE A 129 10.96 9.17 4.35
N PRO A 130 11.07 10.20 3.48
CA PRO A 130 10.34 10.22 2.23
C PRO A 130 10.68 8.95 1.41
N MET A 131 9.66 8.25 0.91
CA MET A 131 9.85 6.94 0.24
C MET A 131 10.83 7.00 -0.92
N VAL A 132 10.84 8.11 -1.67
CA VAL A 132 11.78 8.32 -2.79
C VAL A 132 13.22 8.37 -2.30
N VAL A 133 13.47 9.07 -1.19
CA VAL A 133 14.82 9.18 -0.59
C VAL A 133 15.29 7.82 -0.08
N LEU A 134 14.39 7.08 0.59
CA LEU A 134 14.70 5.75 1.08
C LEU A 134 14.96 4.76 -0.06
N GLY A 135 14.16 4.84 -1.14
CA GLY A 135 14.37 4.01 -2.33
C GLY A 135 15.71 4.27 -3.00
N LEU A 136 16.10 5.56 -3.13
CA LEU A 136 17.40 5.93 -3.68
C LEU A 136 18.55 5.47 -2.78
N ALA A 137 18.43 5.62 -1.47
CA ALA A 137 19.44 5.16 -0.52
C ALA A 137 19.63 3.64 -0.60
N LEU A 138 18.54 2.86 -0.66
CA LEU A 138 18.60 1.42 -0.82
C LEU A 138 19.24 1.01 -2.16
N LEU A 139 18.94 1.74 -3.25
CA LEU A 139 19.56 1.51 -4.55
C LEU A 139 21.07 1.69 -4.48
N LEU A 140 21.57 2.78 -3.89
CA LEU A 140 23.00 3.05 -3.72
C LEU A 140 23.69 1.99 -2.85
N VAL A 141 23.04 1.58 -1.76
CA VAL A 141 23.55 0.50 -0.91
C VAL A 141 23.65 -0.81 -1.68
N PHE A 142 22.60 -1.19 -2.40
CA PHE A 142 22.60 -2.44 -3.17
C PHE A 142 23.59 -2.44 -4.35
N ASP A 143 23.88 -1.27 -4.92
CA ASP A 143 24.85 -1.14 -5.99
C ASP A 143 26.29 -1.33 -5.48
N SER A 144 26.56 -0.94 -4.22
CA SER A 144 27.84 -1.14 -3.57
C SER A 144 28.11 -2.59 -3.12
N LEU A 145 27.07 -3.46 -3.11
CA LEU A 145 27.20 -4.85 -2.70
C LEU A 145 27.47 -5.77 -3.91
N PRO A 146 28.32 -6.80 -3.76
CA PRO A 146 28.62 -7.76 -4.83
C PRO A 146 27.45 -8.70 -5.17
N PHE A 147 26.26 -8.27 -4.93
CA PHE A 147 25.02 -9.02 -5.02
C PHE A 147 24.19 -8.49 -6.20
N HIS A 148 24.15 -9.23 -7.31
CA HIS A 148 23.60 -8.76 -8.59
C HIS A 148 22.19 -9.25 -8.92
N MET A 149 21.50 -9.95 -8.01
CA MET A 149 20.14 -10.47 -8.28
C MET A 149 19.09 -9.36 -8.11
N THR A 150 18.60 -8.79 -9.20
CA THR A 150 17.64 -7.68 -9.22
C THR A 150 16.35 -7.97 -8.44
N THR A 151 15.76 -9.15 -8.63
CA THR A 151 14.52 -9.54 -7.95
C THR A 151 14.69 -9.62 -6.42
N SER A 152 15.82 -10.18 -5.96
CA SER A 152 16.09 -10.26 -4.51
C SER A 152 16.30 -8.89 -3.88
N ARG A 153 16.97 -7.96 -4.57
CA ARG A 153 17.11 -6.56 -4.13
C ARG A 153 15.74 -5.90 -3.97
N LEU A 154 14.83 -6.11 -4.95
CA LEU A 154 13.47 -5.59 -4.87
C LEU A 154 12.71 -6.19 -3.70
N VAL A 155 12.78 -7.50 -3.48
CA VAL A 155 12.11 -8.16 -2.34
C VAL A 155 12.62 -7.62 -1.02
N ILE A 156 13.94 -7.51 -0.84
CA ILE A 156 14.55 -6.97 0.40
C ILE A 156 14.09 -5.53 0.64
N ALA A 157 14.13 -4.68 -0.39
CA ALA A 157 13.67 -3.30 -0.28
C ALA A 157 12.19 -3.22 0.14
N HIS A 158 11.33 -4.02 -0.47
CA HIS A 158 9.91 -4.06 -0.14
C HIS A 158 9.65 -4.62 1.27
N VAL A 159 10.42 -5.63 1.71
CA VAL A 159 10.33 -6.15 3.09
C VAL A 159 10.71 -5.06 4.09
N ILE A 160 11.79 -4.32 3.86
CA ILE A 160 12.21 -3.21 4.74
C ILE A 160 11.09 -2.16 4.86
N LEU A 161 10.43 -1.82 3.75
CA LEU A 161 9.34 -0.85 3.72
C LEU A 161 8.05 -1.39 4.37
N ALA A 162 7.72 -2.66 4.14
CA ALA A 162 6.49 -3.28 4.63
C ALA A 162 6.56 -3.63 6.12
N LEU A 163 7.75 -3.98 6.62
CA LEU A 163 7.96 -4.51 7.98
C LEU A 163 7.30 -3.66 9.08
N PRO A 164 7.49 -2.32 9.14
CA PRO A 164 6.87 -1.51 10.18
C PRO A 164 5.34 -1.58 10.16
N PHE A 165 4.72 -1.65 9.00
CA PHE A 165 3.26 -1.75 8.88
C PHE A 165 2.75 -3.11 9.36
N VAL A 166 3.42 -4.19 8.94
CA VAL A 166 3.02 -5.56 9.32
C VAL A 166 3.22 -5.76 10.82
N VAL A 167 4.34 -5.32 11.41
CA VAL A 167 4.59 -5.40 12.86
C VAL A 167 3.54 -4.63 13.63
N LYS A 168 3.21 -3.39 13.23
CA LYS A 168 2.18 -2.59 13.91
C LYS A 168 0.81 -3.26 13.86
N ASN A 169 0.41 -3.81 12.72
CA ASN A 169 -0.86 -4.51 12.57
C ASN A 169 -0.91 -5.80 13.40
N CYS A 170 0.15 -6.60 13.37
CA CYS A 170 0.25 -7.80 14.21
C CYS A 170 0.23 -7.46 15.71
N THR A 171 0.96 -6.40 16.11
CA THR A 171 0.97 -5.92 17.50
C THR A 171 -0.44 -5.48 17.93
N ALA A 172 -1.15 -4.71 17.11
CA ALA A 172 -2.51 -4.28 17.40
C ALA A 172 -3.48 -5.47 17.50
N ALA A 173 -3.36 -6.46 16.63
CA ALA A 173 -4.14 -7.68 16.68
C ALA A 173 -3.86 -8.49 17.96
N MET A 174 -2.59 -8.68 18.33
CA MET A 174 -2.20 -9.40 19.55
C MET A 174 -2.65 -8.69 20.84
N LEU A 175 -2.66 -7.35 20.85
CA LEU A 175 -3.18 -6.58 21.99
C LEU A 175 -4.71 -6.66 22.11
N SER A 176 -5.43 -6.89 21.01
CA SER A 176 -6.88 -7.06 21.03
C SER A 176 -7.32 -8.43 21.54
N ILE A 177 -6.45 -9.43 21.47
CA ILE A 177 -6.66 -10.77 22.03
C ILE A 177 -6.14 -10.73 23.46
N GLY A 178 -7.06 -10.87 24.43
CA GLY A 178 -6.69 -10.92 25.86
C GLY A 178 -5.74 -12.08 26.14
N SER A 179 -4.85 -11.90 27.14
CA SER A 179 -3.91 -12.93 27.58
C SER A 179 -4.58 -14.21 28.13
N GLU A 180 -5.91 -14.22 28.23
CA GLU A 180 -6.69 -15.36 28.72
C GLU A 180 -6.93 -16.45 27.66
N VAL A 181 -6.52 -16.20 26.40
CA VAL A 181 -6.75 -17.11 25.25
C VAL A 181 -5.48 -17.88 24.85
N GLU A 182 -4.35 -17.59 25.49
CA GLU A 182 -3.08 -18.30 25.34
C GLU A 182 -2.89 -19.32 26.47
#